data_7603c7aa5b0b3a22d6acce07b4abc6ab
#
_entry.id   7603c7aa5b0b3a22d6acce07b4abc6ab
#
_cell.length_a   1.000
_cell.length_b   1.000
_cell.length_c   1.000
_cell.angle_alpha   90.00
_cell.angle_beta   90.00
_cell.angle_gamma   90.00
#
_symmetry.space_group_name_H-M   'P 1'
#
loop_
_entity.id
_entity.type
_entity.pdbx_description
1 polymer ?
#
loop_
_entity_poly.entity_id
_entity_poly.type
_entity_poly.pdbx_seq_one_letter_code
_entity_poly.pdbx_strand_id
1 'polypeptide(L)'
;MTVRGMRLRVHPLTPLMLALIYVLSGGQALIPSLIALGAHESAHLLLALRLRARVDEIELMPFGAAIRLYELWETSPGALVAIALAGPGMNLAAASLLALGLYAFPAEAFALIPLIRMNLVIGAVNLLPALPLDGGRALCALMALRMDRHRAVRIGVILGRVLAAGILLFTGFLCLSGERLQLGLVLSAVYIIASGERERRQSEGATLRAMLLKPDMPETPAPVRWIAISETATVLDAVREMRPGHTHLFAVMNASGGVQTVLTQALIMAAVERDSTSPLSSLIA
;
A
#
# COMPACT_ATOMS: atom_id res chain seq x y z
N MET A 1 -3.76 -19.36 10.72
CA MET A 1 -3.18 -19.47 12.06
C MET A 1 -3.36 -18.14 12.77
N THR A 2 -3.88 -18.09 13.98
CA THR A 2 -4.11 -16.83 14.71
C THR A 2 -3.16 -16.76 15.91
N VAL A 3 -2.39 -15.69 15.99
CA VAL A 3 -1.48 -15.43 17.12
C VAL A 3 -1.92 -14.11 17.74
N ARG A 4 -2.37 -14.11 19.00
CA ARG A 4 -2.87 -12.94 19.74
C ARG A 4 -3.97 -12.14 18.99
N GLY A 5 -4.88 -12.84 18.28
CA GLY A 5 -5.95 -12.20 17.51
C GLY A 5 -5.55 -11.72 16.08
N MET A 6 -4.27 -11.77 15.73
CA MET A 6 -3.77 -11.45 14.39
C MET A 6 -3.89 -12.67 13.46
N ARG A 7 -4.36 -12.46 12.23
CA ARG A 7 -4.46 -13.52 11.22
C ARG A 7 -3.15 -13.60 10.44
N LEU A 8 -2.50 -14.77 10.46
CA LEU A 8 -1.34 -15.03 9.59
C LEU A 8 -1.82 -15.74 8.34
N ARG A 9 -1.58 -15.14 7.19
CA ARG A 9 -1.82 -15.73 5.86
C ARG A 9 -0.54 -15.84 5.07
N VAL A 10 -0.41 -16.90 4.29
CA VAL A 10 0.69 -17.07 3.32
C VAL A 10 0.07 -16.99 1.93
N HIS A 11 0.56 -16.08 1.11
CA HIS A 11 0.08 -15.97 -0.27
C HIS A 11 0.49 -17.23 -1.05
N PRO A 12 -0.40 -17.85 -1.86
CA PRO A 12 -0.11 -19.11 -2.54
C PRO A 12 1.09 -19.05 -3.50
N LEU A 13 1.45 -17.88 -3.98
CA LEU A 13 2.64 -17.69 -4.82
C LEU A 13 3.96 -17.59 -4.03
N THR A 14 3.93 -17.45 -2.70
CA THR A 14 5.15 -17.33 -1.89
C THR A 14 6.06 -18.56 -1.99
N PRO A 15 5.57 -19.81 -1.84
CA PRO A 15 6.41 -20.99 -2.02
C PRO A 15 7.04 -21.09 -3.42
N LEU A 16 6.26 -20.74 -4.45
CA LEU A 16 6.72 -20.75 -5.84
C LEU A 16 7.86 -19.75 -6.05
N MET A 17 7.75 -18.54 -5.50
CA MET A 17 8.79 -17.51 -5.61
C MET A 17 10.04 -17.89 -4.82
N LEU A 18 9.91 -18.49 -3.64
CA LEU A 18 11.07 -18.99 -2.89
C LEU A 18 11.80 -20.09 -3.67
N ALA A 19 11.05 -21.01 -4.28
CA ALA A 19 11.63 -22.04 -5.14
C ALA A 19 12.34 -21.41 -6.36
N LEU A 20 11.74 -20.39 -6.97
CA LEU A 20 12.34 -19.67 -8.10
C LEU A 20 13.63 -18.94 -7.68
N ILE A 21 13.64 -18.24 -6.54
CA ILE A 21 14.83 -17.60 -5.99
C ILE A 21 15.92 -18.65 -5.76
N TYR A 22 15.58 -19.80 -5.16
CA TYR A 22 16.52 -20.90 -4.95
C TYR A 22 17.15 -21.39 -6.25
N VAL A 23 16.33 -21.67 -7.26
CA VAL A 23 16.80 -22.16 -8.57
C VAL A 23 17.66 -21.11 -9.29
N LEU A 24 17.21 -19.85 -9.36
CA LEU A 24 17.93 -18.79 -10.08
C LEU A 24 19.23 -18.36 -9.41
N SER A 25 19.32 -18.47 -8.06
CA SER A 25 20.53 -18.10 -7.30
C SER A 25 21.47 -19.29 -7.04
N GLY A 26 21.12 -20.49 -7.50
CA GLY A 26 21.85 -21.71 -7.11
C GLY A 26 21.83 -21.97 -5.60
N GLY A 27 20.81 -21.46 -4.89
CA GLY A 27 20.62 -21.59 -3.45
C GLY A 27 21.39 -20.59 -2.58
N GLN A 28 22.43 -19.96 -3.08
CA GLN A 28 23.34 -19.12 -2.27
C GLN A 28 22.67 -17.82 -1.74
N ALA A 29 21.73 -17.25 -2.46
CA ALA A 29 21.05 -16.02 -2.05
C ALA A 29 19.82 -16.26 -1.16
N LEU A 30 19.31 -17.50 -1.08
CA LEU A 30 18.04 -17.78 -0.39
C LEU A 30 18.12 -17.46 1.11
N ILE A 31 19.08 -18.02 1.81
CA ILE A 31 19.23 -17.83 3.27
C ILE A 31 19.52 -16.35 3.61
N PRO A 32 20.49 -15.67 2.98
CA PRO A 32 20.72 -14.25 3.21
C PRO A 32 19.51 -13.39 2.93
N SER A 33 18.73 -13.69 1.86
CA SER A 33 17.50 -12.96 1.54
C SER A 33 16.43 -13.16 2.61
N LEU A 34 16.22 -14.37 3.10
CA LEU A 34 15.23 -14.67 4.14
C LEU A 34 15.58 -14.00 5.47
N ILE A 35 16.86 -13.98 5.85
CA ILE A 35 17.32 -13.29 7.07
C ILE A 35 17.09 -11.78 6.93
N ALA A 36 17.55 -11.20 5.83
CA ALA A 36 17.40 -9.76 5.61
C ALA A 36 15.93 -9.33 5.52
N LEU A 37 15.08 -10.11 4.85
CA LEU A 37 13.65 -9.87 4.74
C LEU A 37 12.95 -10.07 6.09
N GLY A 38 13.29 -11.11 6.85
CA GLY A 38 12.75 -11.35 8.19
C GLY A 38 13.06 -10.20 9.15
N ALA A 39 14.28 -9.66 9.12
CA ALA A 39 14.66 -8.49 9.91
C ALA A 39 13.86 -7.23 9.48
N HIS A 40 13.72 -7.01 8.18
CA HIS A 40 12.93 -5.93 7.58
C HIS A 40 11.49 -5.94 8.09
N GLU A 41 10.77 -7.05 7.90
CA GLU A 41 9.37 -7.19 8.29
C GLU A 41 9.17 -7.12 9.80
N SER A 42 10.13 -7.67 10.56
CA SER A 42 10.11 -7.59 12.03
C SER A 42 10.21 -6.13 12.51
N ALA A 43 10.99 -5.30 11.82
CA ALA A 43 11.11 -3.88 12.16
C ALA A 43 9.79 -3.12 11.95
N HIS A 44 9.09 -3.36 10.84
CA HIS A 44 7.76 -2.80 10.60
C HIS A 44 6.78 -3.22 11.71
N LEU A 45 6.72 -4.51 12.01
CA LEU A 45 5.80 -5.05 13.01
C LEU A 45 6.09 -4.51 14.40
N LEU A 46 7.36 -4.51 14.84
CA LEU A 46 7.77 -4.03 16.15
C LEU A 46 7.44 -2.56 16.33
N LEU A 47 7.66 -1.73 15.30
CA LEU A 47 7.34 -0.31 15.38
C LEU A 47 5.82 -0.08 15.35
N ALA A 48 5.06 -0.81 14.53
CA ALA A 48 3.61 -0.76 14.53
C ALA A 48 3.03 -1.09 15.92
N LEU A 49 3.52 -2.16 16.56
CA LEU A 49 3.11 -2.55 17.91
C LEU A 49 3.52 -1.50 18.97
N ARG A 50 4.72 -0.91 18.87
CA ARG A 50 5.16 0.17 19.77
C ARG A 50 4.29 1.43 19.65
N LEU A 51 3.87 1.76 18.45
CA LEU A 51 2.98 2.88 18.19
C LEU A 51 1.50 2.55 18.44
N ARG A 52 1.22 1.35 18.97
CA ARG A 52 -0.13 0.85 19.26
C ARG A 52 -1.05 0.84 18.04
N ALA A 53 -0.48 0.73 16.84
CA ALA A 53 -1.26 0.53 15.63
C ALA A 53 -1.93 -0.86 15.69
N ARG A 54 -3.23 -0.92 15.41
CA ARG A 54 -3.97 -2.19 15.40
C ARG A 54 -3.61 -2.98 14.15
N VAL A 55 -2.93 -4.11 14.33
CA VAL A 55 -2.57 -5.04 13.24
C VAL A 55 -3.68 -6.07 13.11
N ASP A 56 -4.36 -6.11 11.97
CA ASP A 56 -5.46 -7.05 11.69
C ASP A 56 -4.91 -8.37 11.09
N GLU A 57 -4.06 -8.24 10.10
CA GLU A 57 -3.57 -9.38 9.33
C GLU A 57 -2.12 -9.17 8.91
N ILE A 58 -1.33 -10.24 8.98
CA ILE A 58 0.01 -10.31 8.41
C ILE A 58 -0.06 -11.31 7.25
N GLU A 59 0.10 -10.84 6.02
CA GLU A 59 0.12 -11.68 4.83
C GLU A 59 1.56 -11.80 4.32
N LEU A 60 2.13 -13.02 4.36
CA LEU A 60 3.41 -13.29 3.74
C LEU A 60 3.24 -13.35 2.23
N MET A 61 3.76 -12.32 1.56
CA MET A 61 3.73 -12.19 0.10
C MET A 61 5.02 -12.72 -0.54
N PRO A 62 5.06 -12.97 -1.86
CA PRO A 62 6.24 -13.47 -2.56
C PRO A 62 7.51 -12.62 -2.40
N PHE A 63 7.36 -11.31 -2.23
CA PHE A 63 8.47 -10.34 -2.14
C PHE A 63 8.47 -9.58 -0.80
N GLY A 64 7.89 -10.15 0.26
CA GLY A 64 7.83 -9.51 1.57
C GLY A 64 6.62 -9.94 2.37
N ALA A 65 6.35 -9.26 3.48
CA ALA A 65 5.10 -9.39 4.19
C ALA A 65 4.27 -8.11 4.08
N ALA A 66 2.98 -8.24 3.88
CA ALA A 66 2.07 -7.12 3.96
C ALA A 66 1.43 -7.10 5.35
N ILE A 67 1.79 -6.11 6.16
CA ILE A 67 1.13 -5.86 7.43
C ILE A 67 -0.12 -5.03 7.14
N ARG A 68 -1.30 -5.63 7.32
CA ARG A 68 -2.57 -4.92 7.24
C ARG A 68 -2.88 -4.30 8.59
N LEU A 69 -2.82 -2.98 8.65
CA LEU A 69 -3.25 -2.22 9.80
C LEU A 69 -4.78 -2.09 9.77
N TYR A 70 -5.42 -2.43 10.88
CA TYR A 70 -6.83 -2.14 11.11
C TYR A 70 -6.98 -0.61 11.27
N GLU A 71 -7.94 -0.03 10.58
CA GLU A 71 -8.22 1.42 10.68
C GLU A 71 -6.97 2.32 10.43
N LEU A 72 -6.36 2.17 9.26
CA LEU A 72 -5.31 3.09 8.78
C LEU A 72 -5.69 4.58 8.95
N TRP A 73 -6.98 4.87 9.08
CA TRP A 73 -7.54 6.21 9.23
C TRP A 73 -7.30 6.81 10.61
N GLU A 74 -7.17 5.97 11.64
CA GLU A 74 -6.89 6.40 13.01
C GLU A 74 -5.40 6.54 13.28
N THR A 75 -4.55 5.99 12.40
CA THR A 75 -3.10 6.07 12.55
C THR A 75 -2.61 7.42 12.00
N SER A 76 -1.89 8.17 12.81
CA SER A 76 -1.34 9.46 12.37
C SER A 76 -0.42 9.30 11.17
N PRO A 77 -0.41 10.24 10.20
CA PRO A 77 0.47 10.16 9.03
C PRO A 77 1.95 10.02 9.39
N GLY A 78 2.39 10.67 10.48
CA GLY A 78 3.75 10.54 10.99
C GLY A 78 4.08 9.12 11.44
N ALA A 79 3.14 8.44 12.12
CA ALA A 79 3.31 7.04 12.50
C ALA A 79 3.36 6.12 11.27
N LEU A 80 2.55 6.37 10.25
CA LEU A 80 2.59 5.61 9.00
C LEU A 80 3.93 5.75 8.28
N VAL A 81 4.48 6.98 8.22
CA VAL A 81 5.83 7.22 7.66
C VAL A 81 6.89 6.47 8.46
N ALA A 82 6.86 6.58 9.79
CA ALA A 82 7.83 5.90 10.66
C ALA A 82 7.77 4.37 10.48
N ILE A 83 6.56 3.80 10.48
CA ILE A 83 6.36 2.36 10.25
C ILE A 83 6.92 1.98 8.87
N ALA A 84 6.58 2.71 7.81
CA ALA A 84 7.04 2.40 6.45
C ALA A 84 8.57 2.48 6.32
N LEU A 85 9.24 3.40 7.02
CA LEU A 85 10.69 3.54 6.95
C LEU A 85 11.45 2.61 7.92
N ALA A 86 10.75 1.92 8.84
CA ALA A 86 11.38 1.05 9.83
C ALA A 86 12.11 -0.14 9.18
N GLY A 87 11.50 -0.80 8.19
CA GLY A 87 12.09 -1.93 7.46
C GLY A 87 13.35 -1.55 6.71
N PRO A 88 13.28 -0.58 5.78
CA PRO A 88 14.47 -0.09 5.09
C PRO A 88 15.57 0.40 6.03
N GLY A 89 15.20 1.12 7.09
CA GLY A 89 16.14 1.58 8.11
C GLY A 89 16.84 0.43 8.83
N MET A 90 16.12 -0.63 9.18
CA MET A 90 16.69 -1.85 9.77
C MET A 90 17.70 -2.50 8.81
N ASN A 91 17.35 -2.64 7.54
CA ASN A 91 18.27 -3.24 6.57
C ASN A 91 19.54 -2.42 6.38
N LEU A 92 19.45 -1.09 6.28
CA LEU A 92 20.62 -0.24 6.15
C LEU A 92 21.50 -0.29 7.42
N ALA A 93 20.88 -0.27 8.59
CA ALA A 93 21.60 -0.41 9.86
C ALA A 93 22.29 -1.79 9.97
N ALA A 94 21.58 -2.88 9.61
CA ALA A 94 22.15 -4.22 9.58
C ALA A 94 23.33 -4.33 8.60
N ALA A 95 23.18 -3.78 7.39
CA ALA A 95 24.28 -3.76 6.40
C ALA A 95 25.50 -3.02 6.93
N SER A 96 25.31 -1.87 7.59
CA SER A 96 26.39 -1.08 8.17
C SER A 96 27.10 -1.83 9.31
N LEU A 97 26.35 -2.45 10.21
CA LEU A 97 26.89 -3.25 11.31
C LEU A 97 27.65 -4.49 10.82
N LEU A 98 27.10 -5.19 9.82
CA LEU A 98 27.75 -6.34 9.20
C LEU A 98 29.04 -5.94 8.46
N ALA A 99 29.05 -4.77 7.81
CA ALA A 99 30.25 -4.24 7.15
C ALA A 99 31.36 -3.89 8.16
N LEU A 100 31.01 -3.32 9.33
CA LEU A 100 31.94 -3.13 10.44
C LEU A 100 32.45 -4.48 10.96
N GLY A 101 31.56 -5.49 11.09
CA GLY A 101 31.95 -6.85 11.46
C GLY A 101 32.92 -7.46 10.47
N LEU A 102 32.70 -7.27 9.16
CA LEU A 102 33.61 -7.74 8.12
C LEU A 102 35.01 -7.10 8.22
N TYR A 103 35.07 -5.81 8.57
CA TYR A 103 36.35 -5.13 8.81
C TYR A 103 37.09 -5.71 10.01
N ALA A 104 36.37 -6.05 11.09
CA ALA A 104 36.95 -6.66 12.31
C ALA A 104 37.31 -8.17 12.15
N PHE A 105 36.53 -8.88 11.34
CA PHE A 105 36.62 -10.33 11.13
C PHE A 105 36.63 -10.68 9.64
N PRO A 106 37.72 -10.38 8.89
CA PRO A 106 37.76 -10.61 7.45
C PRO A 106 37.69 -12.10 7.04
N ALA A 107 37.99 -13.01 7.95
CA ALA A 107 37.85 -14.44 7.72
C ALA A 107 36.40 -14.89 7.48
N GLU A 108 35.44 -14.14 7.99
CA GLU A 108 34.00 -14.42 7.85
C GLU A 108 33.38 -13.83 6.57
N ALA A 109 34.20 -13.34 5.62
CA ALA A 109 33.74 -12.68 4.39
C ALA A 109 32.74 -13.51 3.60
N PHE A 110 32.92 -14.82 3.52
CA PHE A 110 32.03 -15.73 2.80
C PHE A 110 30.58 -15.68 3.33
N ALA A 111 30.40 -15.58 4.65
CA ALA A 111 29.08 -15.49 5.26
C ALA A 111 28.53 -14.06 5.29
N LEU A 112 29.37 -13.06 5.55
CA LEU A 112 28.95 -11.68 5.78
C LEU A 112 28.63 -10.93 4.49
N ILE A 113 29.40 -11.11 3.41
CA ILE A 113 29.20 -10.38 2.15
C ILE A 113 27.81 -10.61 1.54
N PRO A 114 27.28 -11.85 1.45
CA PRO A 114 25.92 -12.07 0.94
C PRO A 114 24.85 -11.38 1.81
N LEU A 115 25.01 -11.40 3.14
CA LEU A 115 24.08 -10.74 4.07
C LEU A 115 24.11 -9.21 3.91
N ILE A 116 25.31 -8.61 3.81
CA ILE A 116 25.47 -7.17 3.57
C ILE A 116 24.77 -6.80 2.26
N ARG A 117 25.06 -7.54 1.19
CA ARG A 117 24.50 -7.29 -0.13
C ARG A 117 22.98 -7.35 -0.14
N MET A 118 22.38 -8.38 0.46
CA MET A 118 20.92 -8.53 0.52
C MET A 118 20.27 -7.43 1.34
N ASN A 119 20.83 -7.06 2.48
CA ASN A 119 20.33 -5.96 3.29
C ASN A 119 20.42 -4.62 2.52
N LEU A 120 21.52 -4.32 1.84
CA LEU A 120 21.63 -3.10 1.01
C LEU A 120 20.61 -3.08 -0.12
N VAL A 121 20.45 -4.18 -0.86
CA VAL A 121 19.51 -4.26 -1.98
C VAL A 121 18.07 -4.11 -1.50
N ILE A 122 17.66 -4.87 -0.47
CA ILE A 122 16.29 -4.82 0.05
C ILE A 122 16.00 -3.43 0.62
N GLY A 123 16.93 -2.86 1.40
CA GLY A 123 16.75 -1.53 1.99
C GLY A 123 16.69 -0.44 0.92
N ALA A 124 17.60 -0.42 -0.04
CA ALA A 124 17.65 0.60 -1.09
C ALA A 124 16.43 0.53 -2.02
N VAL A 125 16.04 -0.66 -2.46
CA VAL A 125 14.86 -0.84 -3.32
C VAL A 125 13.59 -0.40 -2.59
N ASN A 126 13.41 -0.77 -1.32
CA ASN A 126 12.23 -0.37 -0.56
C ASN A 126 12.20 1.11 -0.20
N LEU A 127 13.30 1.86 -0.30
CA LEU A 127 13.29 3.32 -0.17
C LEU A 127 12.83 4.07 -1.41
N LEU A 128 12.68 3.39 -2.56
CA LEU A 128 12.21 4.06 -3.78
C LEU A 128 10.79 4.62 -3.58
N PRO A 129 10.52 5.85 -4.04
CA PRO A 129 9.25 6.55 -3.80
C PRO A 129 8.14 6.07 -4.75
N ALA A 130 7.88 4.78 -4.78
CA ALA A 130 6.96 4.12 -5.70
C ALA A 130 6.16 3.01 -5.01
N LEU A 131 4.83 3.00 -5.13
CA LEU A 131 4.02 1.88 -4.64
C LEU A 131 4.28 0.63 -5.49
N PRO A 132 4.36 -0.56 -4.88
CA PRO A 132 3.99 -0.92 -3.51
C PRO A 132 5.12 -0.85 -2.48
N LEU A 133 6.27 -0.26 -2.81
CA LEU A 133 7.45 -0.20 -1.95
C LEU A 133 7.22 0.73 -0.73
N ASP A 134 8.00 0.53 0.34
CA ASP A 134 7.82 1.26 1.60
C ASP A 134 8.08 2.77 1.46
N GLY A 135 9.07 3.17 0.65
CA GLY A 135 9.30 4.57 0.30
C GLY A 135 8.09 5.19 -0.40
N GLY A 136 7.38 4.42 -1.23
CA GLY A 136 6.11 4.83 -1.82
C GLY A 136 5.00 4.99 -0.80
N ARG A 137 4.90 4.09 0.18
CA ARG A 137 3.95 4.18 1.30
C ARG A 137 4.24 5.38 2.18
N ALA A 138 5.51 5.61 2.53
CA ALA A 138 5.95 6.78 3.28
C ALA A 138 5.62 8.09 2.51
N LEU A 139 5.90 8.13 1.21
CA LEU A 139 5.55 9.26 0.36
C LEU A 139 4.04 9.52 0.33
N CYS A 140 3.22 8.49 0.13
CA CYS A 140 1.77 8.62 0.14
C CYS A 140 1.24 9.13 1.48
N ALA A 141 1.79 8.67 2.61
CA ALA A 141 1.44 9.16 3.94
C ALA A 141 1.80 10.64 4.14
N LEU A 142 2.98 11.08 3.67
CA LEU A 142 3.39 12.49 3.68
C LEU A 142 2.50 13.37 2.79
N MET A 143 2.19 12.90 1.58
CA MET A 143 1.32 13.63 0.65
C MET A 143 -0.10 13.75 1.19
N ALA A 144 -0.60 12.75 1.92
CA ALA A 144 -1.92 12.77 2.55
C ALA A 144 -2.09 13.86 3.61
N LEU A 145 -1.00 14.49 4.09
CA LEU A 145 -1.06 15.70 4.94
C LEU A 145 -1.55 16.95 4.19
N ARG A 146 -1.38 16.99 2.86
CA ARG A 146 -1.68 18.18 2.03
C ARG A 146 -2.71 17.93 0.93
N MET A 147 -2.99 16.68 0.61
CA MET A 147 -3.93 16.30 -0.44
C MET A 147 -4.76 15.08 -0.03
N ASP A 148 -5.80 14.79 -0.81
CA ASP A 148 -6.61 13.59 -0.60
C ASP A 148 -5.77 12.32 -0.74
N ARG A 149 -6.00 11.36 0.17
CA ARG A 149 -5.32 10.06 0.16
C ARG A 149 -5.42 9.34 -1.18
N HIS A 150 -6.59 9.40 -1.83
CA HIS A 150 -6.77 8.80 -3.17
C HIS A 150 -5.83 9.39 -4.21
N ARG A 151 -5.64 10.71 -4.17
CA ARG A 151 -4.68 11.39 -5.06
C ARG A 151 -3.25 10.96 -4.73
N ALA A 152 -2.89 10.89 -3.44
CA ALA A 152 -1.58 10.44 -3.00
C ALA A 152 -1.28 9.01 -3.47
N VAL A 153 -2.21 8.07 -3.24
CA VAL A 153 -2.07 6.67 -3.70
C VAL A 153 -2.00 6.58 -5.22
N ARG A 154 -2.81 7.34 -5.95
CA ARG A 154 -2.75 7.39 -7.43
C ARG A 154 -1.37 7.82 -7.93
N ILE A 155 -0.78 8.86 -7.33
CA ILE A 155 0.59 9.31 -7.65
C ILE A 155 1.60 8.21 -7.35
N GLY A 156 1.53 7.58 -6.18
CA GLY A 156 2.40 6.47 -5.82
C GLY A 156 2.34 5.30 -6.80
N VAL A 157 1.14 4.97 -7.30
CA VAL A 157 0.95 3.93 -8.33
C VAL A 157 1.53 4.36 -9.68
N ILE A 158 1.37 5.63 -10.08
CA ILE A 158 1.99 6.14 -11.31
C ILE A 158 3.51 6.03 -11.23
N LEU A 159 4.10 6.43 -10.11
CA LEU A 159 5.56 6.29 -9.87
C LEU A 159 5.99 4.81 -9.94
N GLY A 160 5.18 3.89 -9.38
CA GLY A 160 5.41 2.45 -9.49
C GLY A 160 5.39 1.96 -10.93
N ARG A 161 4.44 2.43 -11.75
CA ARG A 161 4.38 2.09 -13.19
C ARG A 161 5.58 2.64 -13.96
N VAL A 162 6.01 3.87 -13.67
CA VAL A 162 7.22 4.47 -14.27
C VAL A 162 8.46 3.66 -13.91
N LEU A 163 8.60 3.26 -12.64
CA LEU A 163 9.68 2.41 -12.19
C LEU A 163 9.66 1.05 -12.92
N ALA A 164 8.51 0.40 -13.00
CA ALA A 164 8.35 -0.87 -13.70
C ALA A 164 8.68 -0.76 -15.20
N ALA A 165 8.25 0.32 -15.86
CA ALA A 165 8.60 0.60 -17.24
C ALA A 165 10.11 0.79 -17.41
N GLY A 166 10.77 1.51 -16.51
CA GLY A 166 12.23 1.67 -16.48
C GLY A 166 12.96 0.33 -16.35
N ILE A 167 12.48 -0.55 -15.45
CA ILE A 167 13.04 -1.91 -15.29
C ILE A 167 12.88 -2.72 -16.58
N LEU A 168 11.72 -2.67 -17.24
CA LEU A 168 11.49 -3.40 -18.49
C LEU A 168 12.35 -2.86 -19.64
N LEU A 169 12.48 -1.55 -19.77
CA LEU A 169 13.35 -0.91 -20.76
C LEU A 169 14.82 -1.29 -20.53
N PHE A 170 15.28 -1.27 -19.28
CA PHE A 170 16.62 -1.70 -18.91
C PHE A 170 16.87 -3.19 -19.25
N THR A 171 15.89 -4.05 -18.93
CA THR A 171 15.97 -5.48 -19.28
C THR A 171 16.01 -5.68 -20.79
N GLY A 172 15.21 -4.93 -21.55
CA GLY A 172 15.25 -4.94 -23.01
C GLY A 172 16.61 -4.49 -23.58
N PHE A 173 17.18 -3.43 -23.01
CA PHE A 173 18.53 -2.96 -23.38
C PHE A 173 19.60 -4.04 -23.14
N LEU A 174 19.57 -4.71 -21.97
CA LEU A 174 20.49 -5.81 -21.69
C LEU A 174 20.37 -6.96 -22.72
N CYS A 175 19.13 -7.32 -23.07
CA CYS A 175 18.90 -8.35 -24.11
C CYS A 175 19.46 -7.93 -25.48
N LEU A 176 19.28 -6.67 -25.88
CA LEU A 176 19.85 -6.13 -27.12
C LEU A 176 21.38 -6.11 -27.10
N SER A 177 22.00 -5.99 -25.93
CA SER A 177 23.43 -6.04 -25.69
C SER A 177 23.98 -7.47 -25.63
N GLY A 178 23.15 -8.48 -25.91
CA GLY A 178 23.57 -9.90 -25.94
C GLY A 178 23.53 -10.61 -24.58
N GLU A 179 23.07 -9.94 -23.53
CA GLU A 179 22.88 -10.54 -22.21
C GLU A 179 21.63 -11.44 -22.18
N ARG A 180 21.65 -12.45 -21.31
CA ARG A 180 20.48 -13.31 -21.12
C ARG A 180 19.32 -12.55 -20.48
N LEU A 181 18.10 -12.90 -20.88
CA LEU A 181 16.89 -12.34 -20.31
C LEU A 181 16.88 -12.50 -18.77
N GLN A 182 16.84 -11.38 -18.07
CA GLN A 182 16.80 -11.32 -16.60
C GLN A 182 15.36 -11.51 -16.11
N LEU A 183 14.88 -12.76 -16.04
CA LEU A 183 13.50 -13.09 -15.64
C LEU A 183 13.12 -12.47 -14.28
N GLY A 184 14.07 -12.37 -13.35
CA GLY A 184 13.81 -11.73 -12.04
C GLY A 184 13.42 -10.27 -12.15
N LEU A 185 14.03 -9.50 -13.07
CA LEU A 185 13.67 -8.10 -13.31
C LEU A 185 12.28 -7.98 -13.94
N VAL A 186 11.96 -8.83 -14.92
CA VAL A 186 10.64 -8.87 -15.56
C VAL A 186 9.55 -9.19 -14.52
N LEU A 187 9.74 -10.22 -13.70
CA LEU A 187 8.80 -10.59 -12.65
C LEU A 187 8.64 -9.49 -11.60
N SER A 188 9.72 -8.79 -11.25
CA SER A 188 9.68 -7.64 -10.34
C SER A 188 8.83 -6.50 -10.91
N ALA A 189 8.99 -6.18 -12.20
CA ALA A 189 8.18 -5.15 -12.87
C ALA A 189 6.69 -5.53 -12.89
N VAL A 190 6.37 -6.77 -13.24
CA VAL A 190 4.98 -7.29 -13.22
C VAL A 190 4.40 -7.22 -11.81
N TYR A 191 5.18 -7.62 -10.80
CA TYR A 191 4.76 -7.54 -9.40
C TYR A 191 4.47 -6.11 -8.96
N ILE A 192 5.34 -5.14 -9.29
CA ILE A 192 5.14 -3.72 -8.95
C ILE A 192 3.82 -3.22 -9.55
N ILE A 193 3.54 -3.51 -10.81
CA ILE A 193 2.29 -3.10 -11.47
C ILE A 193 1.08 -3.73 -10.80
N ALA A 194 1.10 -5.06 -10.61
CA ALA A 194 -0.04 -5.80 -10.06
C ALA A 194 -0.33 -5.41 -8.60
N SER A 195 0.72 -5.26 -7.78
CA SER A 195 0.58 -4.90 -6.36
C SER A 195 0.20 -3.44 -6.17
N GLY A 196 0.72 -2.52 -6.99
CA GLY A 196 0.30 -1.12 -6.99
C GLY A 196 -1.19 -0.97 -7.32
N GLU A 197 -1.70 -1.73 -8.29
CA GLU A 197 -3.12 -1.73 -8.63
C GLU A 197 -3.99 -2.32 -7.50
N ARG A 198 -3.52 -3.36 -6.82
CA ARG A 198 -4.19 -3.88 -5.61
C ARG A 198 -4.28 -2.83 -4.52
N GLU A 199 -3.20 -2.10 -4.26
CA GLU A 199 -3.14 -1.07 -3.22
C GLU A 199 -4.09 0.10 -3.53
N ARG A 200 -4.21 0.49 -4.82
CA ARG A 200 -5.19 1.45 -5.30
C ARG A 200 -6.62 1.00 -4.99
N ARG A 201 -6.99 -0.22 -5.39
CA ARG A 201 -8.34 -0.78 -5.16
C ARG A 201 -8.66 -0.93 -3.67
N GLN A 202 -7.68 -1.32 -2.85
CA GLN A 202 -7.85 -1.41 -1.40
C GLN A 202 -8.09 -0.03 -0.77
N SER A 203 -7.38 1.01 -1.23
CA SER A 203 -7.59 2.38 -0.77
C SER A 203 -9.01 2.88 -1.11
N GLU A 204 -9.53 2.57 -2.29
CA GLU A 204 -10.89 2.90 -2.69
C GLU A 204 -11.92 2.15 -1.83
N GLY A 205 -11.75 0.85 -1.63
CA GLY A 205 -12.66 0.03 -0.82
C GLY A 205 -12.61 0.35 0.67
N ALA A 206 -11.46 0.73 1.22
CA ALA A 206 -11.33 1.12 2.62
C ALA A 206 -12.07 2.43 2.92
N THR A 207 -12.06 3.38 1.98
CA THR A 207 -12.83 4.64 2.11
C THR A 207 -14.32 4.35 2.19
N LEU A 208 -14.82 3.51 1.27
CA LEU A 208 -16.22 3.11 1.26
C LEU A 208 -16.61 2.41 2.58
N ARG A 209 -15.78 1.49 3.05
CA ARG A 209 -16.02 0.76 4.29
C ARG A 209 -15.99 1.66 5.52
N ALA A 210 -15.07 2.63 5.59
CA ALA A 210 -15.02 3.60 6.68
C ALA A 210 -16.26 4.50 6.73
N MET A 211 -16.83 4.82 5.57
CA MET A 211 -18.09 5.58 5.47
C MET A 211 -19.29 4.73 5.88
N LEU A 212 -19.32 3.44 5.52
CA LEU A 212 -20.41 2.52 5.87
C LEU A 212 -20.45 2.17 7.38
N LEU A 213 -19.30 2.15 8.05
CA LEU A 213 -19.19 1.70 9.44
C LEU A 213 -19.26 2.82 10.49
N LYS A 214 -19.18 4.10 10.10
CA LYS A 214 -19.34 5.22 11.05
C LYS A 214 -20.77 5.72 11.04
N PRO A 215 -21.46 5.78 12.20
CA PRO A 215 -22.78 6.39 12.32
C PRO A 215 -22.72 7.88 11.97
N ASP A 216 -23.81 8.38 11.37
CA ASP A 216 -23.93 9.71 10.75
C ASP A 216 -23.83 10.92 11.71
N MET A 217 -23.79 10.69 13.01
CA MET A 217 -23.72 11.78 13.99
C MET A 217 -22.32 11.89 14.55
N PRO A 218 -21.54 12.91 14.13
CA PRO A 218 -20.26 13.20 14.75
C PRO A 218 -20.48 13.66 16.20
N GLU A 219 -19.78 13.02 17.17
CA GLU A 219 -19.77 13.45 18.57
C GLU A 219 -19.12 14.85 18.74
N THR A 220 -18.39 15.31 17.75
CA THR A 220 -17.76 16.63 17.68
C THR A 220 -18.20 17.37 16.42
N PRO A 221 -18.24 18.73 16.43
CA PRO A 221 -18.57 19.51 15.23
C PRO A 221 -17.71 19.11 14.04
N ALA A 222 -18.32 18.57 12.98
CA ALA A 222 -17.63 18.19 11.74
C ALA A 222 -17.94 19.24 10.66
N PRO A 223 -16.97 19.59 9.79
CA PRO A 223 -17.23 20.48 8.70
C PRO A 223 -18.23 19.87 7.70
N VAL A 224 -19.25 20.64 7.33
CA VAL A 224 -20.24 20.24 6.33
C VAL A 224 -19.72 20.59 4.92
N ARG A 225 -19.71 19.61 4.03
CA ARG A 225 -19.32 19.79 2.65
C ARG A 225 -20.52 19.64 1.72
N TRP A 226 -20.78 20.67 0.93
CA TRP A 226 -21.77 20.65 -0.13
C TRP A 226 -21.15 20.10 -1.42
N ILE A 227 -21.86 19.16 -2.06
CA ILE A 227 -21.47 18.55 -3.33
C ILE A 227 -22.63 18.69 -4.30
N ALA A 228 -22.40 19.40 -5.40
CA ALA A 228 -23.36 19.44 -6.50
C ALA A 228 -23.17 18.21 -7.39
N ILE A 229 -24.25 17.47 -7.63
CA ILE A 229 -24.23 16.22 -8.42
C ILE A 229 -25.47 16.17 -9.33
N SER A 230 -25.31 15.59 -10.52
CA SER A 230 -26.42 15.43 -11.47
C SER A 230 -27.44 14.40 -10.99
N GLU A 231 -28.72 14.59 -11.28
CA GLU A 231 -29.79 13.61 -11.04
C GLU A 231 -29.57 12.27 -11.77
N THR A 232 -28.81 12.29 -12.87
CA THR A 232 -28.45 11.08 -13.65
C THR A 232 -27.26 10.33 -13.09
N ALA A 233 -26.51 10.91 -12.14
CA ALA A 233 -25.39 10.24 -11.49
C ALA A 233 -25.89 9.09 -10.62
N THR A 234 -25.05 8.07 -10.44
CA THR A 234 -25.38 6.92 -9.61
C THR A 234 -25.11 7.18 -8.13
N VAL A 235 -25.73 6.39 -7.27
CA VAL A 235 -25.45 6.36 -5.84
C VAL A 235 -23.95 6.13 -5.58
N LEU A 236 -23.31 5.27 -6.38
CA LEU A 236 -21.88 4.99 -6.27
C LEU A 236 -21.02 6.22 -6.61
N ASP A 237 -21.43 7.05 -7.57
CA ASP A 237 -20.72 8.29 -7.90
C ASP A 237 -20.79 9.30 -6.75
N ALA A 238 -21.95 9.42 -6.10
CA ALA A 238 -22.10 10.24 -4.90
C ALA A 238 -21.14 9.77 -3.77
N VAL A 239 -21.05 8.47 -3.54
CA VAL A 239 -20.15 7.89 -2.52
C VAL A 239 -18.69 8.17 -2.85
N ARG A 240 -18.28 8.13 -4.10
CA ARG A 240 -16.89 8.43 -4.52
C ARG A 240 -16.45 9.86 -4.20
N GLU A 241 -17.39 10.79 -4.13
CA GLU A 241 -17.13 12.20 -3.79
C GLU A 241 -17.08 12.45 -2.28
N MET A 242 -17.50 11.49 -1.45
CA MET A 242 -17.45 11.62 0.01
C MET A 242 -16.01 11.59 0.54
N ARG A 243 -15.77 12.31 1.62
CA ARG A 243 -14.48 12.34 2.32
C ARG A 243 -14.63 11.97 3.78
N PRO A 244 -13.75 11.13 4.35
CA PRO A 244 -13.76 10.83 5.78
C PRO A 244 -13.60 12.10 6.62
N GLY A 245 -14.32 12.15 7.76
CA GLY A 245 -14.24 13.27 8.69
C GLY A 245 -15.07 14.51 8.32
N HIS A 246 -15.85 14.45 7.23
CA HIS A 246 -16.80 15.50 6.84
C HIS A 246 -18.21 14.95 6.83
N THR A 247 -19.21 15.78 7.12
CA THR A 247 -20.62 15.50 6.84
C THR A 247 -20.94 16.02 5.44
N HIS A 248 -21.58 15.20 4.59
CA HIS A 248 -21.86 15.55 3.21
C HIS A 248 -23.33 15.82 2.99
N LEU A 249 -23.61 16.93 2.28
CA LEU A 249 -24.92 17.25 1.73
C LEU A 249 -24.80 17.31 0.20
N PHE A 250 -25.65 16.55 -0.50
CA PHE A 250 -25.64 16.44 -1.95
C PHE A 250 -26.78 17.28 -2.54
N ALA A 251 -26.42 18.37 -3.19
CA ALA A 251 -27.37 19.15 -3.99
C ALA A 251 -27.54 18.46 -5.35
N VAL A 252 -28.68 17.80 -5.55
CA VAL A 252 -28.97 17.13 -6.82
C VAL A 252 -29.49 18.16 -7.82
N MET A 253 -28.75 18.27 -8.93
CA MET A 253 -29.00 19.26 -9.97
C MET A 253 -29.79 18.64 -11.12
N ASN A 254 -30.81 19.33 -11.56
CA ASN A 254 -31.57 18.99 -12.79
C ASN A 254 -30.79 19.39 -14.07
N ALA A 255 -31.30 19.00 -15.22
CA ALA A 255 -30.68 19.32 -16.51
C ALA A 255 -30.63 20.85 -16.82
N SER A 256 -31.44 21.67 -16.15
CA SER A 256 -31.44 23.13 -16.28
C SER A 256 -30.46 23.84 -15.32
N GLY A 257 -29.72 23.08 -14.47
CA GLY A 257 -28.77 23.62 -13.51
C GLY A 257 -29.41 24.10 -12.20
N GLY A 258 -30.71 23.86 -11.99
CA GLY A 258 -31.39 24.14 -10.72
C GLY A 258 -31.21 23.01 -9.70
N VAL A 259 -31.18 23.36 -8.41
CA VAL A 259 -31.20 22.36 -7.33
C VAL A 259 -32.58 21.79 -7.20
N GLN A 260 -32.74 20.50 -7.43
CA GLN A 260 -33.99 19.76 -7.34
C GLN A 260 -34.30 19.33 -5.93
N THR A 261 -33.26 18.77 -5.26
CA THR A 261 -33.37 18.34 -3.87
C THR A 261 -32.00 18.29 -3.21
N VAL A 262 -31.99 18.14 -1.88
CA VAL A 262 -30.77 17.92 -1.11
C VAL A 262 -30.86 16.56 -0.42
N LEU A 263 -29.94 15.66 -0.77
CA LEU A 263 -29.83 14.36 -0.13
C LEU A 263 -28.76 14.42 0.96
N THR A 264 -29.07 13.82 2.09
CA THR A 264 -28.11 13.66 3.19
C THR A 264 -27.22 12.45 2.95
N GLN A 265 -26.05 12.46 3.57
CA GLN A 265 -25.14 11.31 3.57
C GLN A 265 -25.86 10.02 4.01
N ALA A 266 -26.71 10.07 5.03
CA ALA A 266 -27.47 8.93 5.53
C ALA A 266 -28.39 8.31 4.46
N LEU A 267 -29.08 9.14 3.68
CA LEU A 267 -29.93 8.66 2.58
C LEU A 267 -29.12 7.98 1.46
N ILE A 268 -27.98 8.57 1.09
CA ILE A 268 -27.09 7.95 0.10
C ILE A 268 -26.57 6.61 0.60
N MET A 269 -26.16 6.53 1.87
CA MET A 269 -25.65 5.30 2.45
C MET A 269 -26.72 4.19 2.55
N ALA A 270 -27.94 4.54 2.92
CA ALA A 270 -29.06 3.60 2.92
C ALA A 270 -29.41 3.10 1.50
N ALA A 271 -29.20 3.94 0.49
CA ALA A 271 -29.39 3.56 -0.90
C ALA A 271 -28.28 2.58 -1.40
N VAL A 272 -27.04 2.72 -0.92
CA VAL A 272 -25.94 1.78 -1.27
C VAL A 272 -26.27 0.35 -0.86
N GLU A 273 -26.93 0.16 0.29
CA GLU A 273 -27.31 -1.17 0.76
C GLU A 273 -28.39 -1.82 -0.12
N ARG A 274 -29.21 -1.02 -0.81
CA ARG A 274 -30.28 -1.51 -1.68
C ARG A 274 -29.77 -1.75 -3.10
N ASP A 275 -29.21 -0.73 -3.73
CA ASP A 275 -28.64 -0.78 -5.08
C ASP A 275 -27.69 0.39 -5.30
N SER A 276 -26.39 0.11 -5.35
CA SER A 276 -25.35 1.11 -5.54
C SER A 276 -25.28 1.68 -6.96
N THR A 277 -25.92 1.03 -7.94
CA THR A 277 -25.92 1.41 -9.36
C THR A 277 -27.13 2.24 -9.76
N SER A 278 -28.13 2.36 -8.88
CA SER A 278 -29.33 3.15 -9.15
C SER A 278 -29.01 4.64 -9.33
N PRO A 279 -29.71 5.36 -10.22
CA PRO A 279 -29.53 6.79 -10.38
C PRO A 279 -30.10 7.54 -9.17
N LEU A 280 -29.50 8.69 -8.83
CA LEU A 280 -29.95 9.52 -7.71
C LEU A 280 -31.38 10.02 -7.88
N SER A 281 -31.88 10.13 -9.11
CA SER A 281 -33.29 10.45 -9.39
C SER A 281 -34.26 9.47 -8.75
N SER A 282 -33.87 8.21 -8.53
CA SER A 282 -34.71 7.22 -7.86
C SER A 282 -34.90 7.45 -6.34
N LEU A 283 -34.08 8.33 -5.75
CA LEU A 283 -34.13 8.69 -4.33
C LEU A 283 -34.92 9.99 -4.09
N ILE A 284 -35.40 10.63 -5.17
CA ILE A 284 -36.09 11.94 -5.11
C ILE A 284 -37.61 11.75 -5.07
N ALA A 285 -38.10 10.52 -5.26
CA ALA A 285 -39.52 10.16 -5.33
C ALA A 285 -40.18 10.08 -3.94
#